data_852f9ba61772c3666de142c1ede49c2d
#
_entry.id   852f9ba61772c3666de142c1ede49c2d
#
_cell.length_a   1.000
_cell.length_b   1.000
_cell.length_c   1.000
_cell.angle_alpha   90.00
_cell.angle_beta   90.00
_cell.angle_gamma   90.00
#
_symmetry.space_group_name_H-M   'P 1'
#
loop_
_entity.id
_entity.type
_entity.pdbx_description
1 polymer ?
#
loop_
_entity_poly.entity_id
_entity_poly.type
_entity_poly.pdbx_seq_one_letter_code
_entity_poly.pdbx_strand_id
1 'polypeptide(L)'
;DAAGFRAAVQAATSAAFEGQLVTFGIRPDRAETGYGWLEMSQVPSADFAAEPQPLKGFVEKPDSATAEALLQGGQHLWNAGIFLFSVQAIIAAFEAHAPEMLSLVRASVEQAEQDLGFTRLAPKPWSQVEDISIDYAVMEKAENLSVVPYGGSWSDLGGWDAVWRETGPDEAGVVVSDCATAIDCQDTMLRADDPRQQLVGIGLQDIIAVAMPDAVLVAHKDRAQDVKKAVAALKAKGASQADTLPKDFRPWGWFESLVSGARFQVKRITVNPGAALSLQSHHHRSEHWIVVEGTAKVTIGEEVQLVSENQSVYIPLGATHRMQNPGKVPMVLIEVQTGSY
;
A
#
# COMPACT_ATOMS: atom_id res chain seq x y z
N ASP A 1 12.74 2.82 -15.33
CA ASP A 1 14.11 3.37 -15.56
C ASP A 1 14.84 3.58 -14.23
N ALA A 2 15.41 2.50 -13.67
CA ALA A 2 16.13 2.53 -12.39
C ALA A 2 17.44 3.36 -12.44
N ALA A 3 18.07 3.49 -13.60
CA ALA A 3 19.32 4.26 -13.75
C ALA A 3 19.03 5.76 -13.75
N GLY A 4 18.02 6.20 -14.52
CA GLY A 4 17.58 7.59 -14.57
C GLY A 4 17.03 8.06 -13.22
N PHE A 5 16.25 7.23 -12.52
CA PHE A 5 15.77 7.58 -11.19
C PHE A 5 16.92 7.73 -10.17
N ARG A 6 17.89 6.82 -10.16
CA ARG A 6 19.09 6.97 -9.31
C ARG A 6 19.87 8.25 -9.60
N ALA A 7 20.03 8.62 -10.87
CA ALA A 7 20.69 9.87 -11.24
C ALA A 7 19.91 11.10 -10.72
N ALA A 8 18.57 11.09 -10.82
CA ALA A 8 17.72 12.16 -10.27
C ALA A 8 17.86 12.26 -8.74
N VAL A 9 17.86 11.13 -8.02
CA VAL A 9 18.08 11.11 -6.56
C VAL A 9 19.47 11.64 -6.19
N GLN A 10 20.52 11.27 -6.94
CA GLN A 10 21.88 11.80 -6.73
C GLN A 10 21.94 13.32 -6.93
N ALA A 11 21.29 13.83 -7.97
CA ALA A 11 21.21 15.28 -8.20
C ALA A 11 20.46 16.03 -7.08
N ALA A 12 19.42 15.41 -6.49
CA ALA A 12 18.66 15.96 -5.40
C ALA A 12 19.42 16.01 -4.06
N THR A 13 20.48 15.22 -3.91
CA THR A 13 21.13 14.95 -2.61
C THR A 13 21.73 16.21 -1.98
N SER A 14 22.40 17.07 -2.74
CA SER A 14 23.02 18.31 -2.22
C SER A 14 21.96 19.27 -1.68
N ALA A 15 20.86 19.49 -2.42
CA ALA A 15 19.77 20.35 -1.99
C ALA A 15 19.10 19.84 -0.72
N ALA A 16 18.92 18.52 -0.59
CA ALA A 16 18.39 17.93 0.64
C ALA A 16 19.33 18.11 1.84
N PHE A 17 20.67 18.03 1.67
CA PHE A 17 21.62 18.34 2.71
C PHE A 17 21.67 19.83 3.08
N GLU A 18 21.34 20.72 2.15
CA GLU A 18 21.21 22.16 2.38
C GLU A 18 19.87 22.54 3.08
N GLY A 19 19.06 21.55 3.45
CA GLY A 19 17.82 21.73 4.18
C GLY A 19 16.59 21.95 3.31
N GLN A 20 16.69 21.70 2.00
CA GLN A 20 15.53 21.73 1.10
C GLN A 20 14.66 20.46 1.27
N LEU A 21 13.37 20.60 1.08
CA LEU A 21 12.44 19.50 0.89
C LEU A 21 12.31 19.28 -0.61
N VAL A 22 12.94 18.21 -1.12
CA VAL A 22 13.01 17.96 -2.56
C VAL A 22 11.91 16.97 -2.96
N THR A 23 11.17 17.28 -4.03
CA THR A 23 10.25 16.37 -4.71
C THR A 23 10.70 16.11 -6.14
N PHE A 24 10.08 15.11 -6.79
CA PHE A 24 10.36 14.78 -8.19
C PHE A 24 9.16 15.14 -9.05
N GLY A 25 9.42 15.85 -10.12
CA GLY A 25 8.37 16.36 -11.01
C GLY A 25 8.33 15.61 -12.34
N ILE A 26 7.15 15.13 -12.70
CA ILE A 26 6.88 14.37 -13.92
C ILE A 26 6.22 15.28 -14.95
N ARG A 27 6.61 15.18 -16.21
CA ARG A 27 5.98 15.96 -17.28
C ARG A 27 4.55 15.50 -17.49
N PRO A 28 3.56 16.41 -17.39
CA PRO A 28 2.16 16.10 -17.67
C PRO A 28 1.95 15.79 -19.16
N ASP A 29 1.16 14.76 -19.43
CA ASP A 29 0.66 14.40 -20.76
C ASP A 29 -0.87 14.54 -20.89
N ARG A 30 -1.55 14.82 -19.76
CA ARG A 30 -3.00 14.97 -19.67
C ARG A 30 -3.38 15.85 -18.47
N ALA A 31 -4.66 16.26 -18.41
CA ALA A 31 -5.23 17.03 -17.30
C ALA A 31 -5.64 16.09 -16.16
N GLU A 32 -4.66 15.61 -15.37
CA GLU A 32 -4.89 14.64 -14.28
C GLU A 32 -5.35 15.36 -13.01
N THR A 33 -6.47 14.93 -12.46
CA THR A 33 -7.07 15.47 -11.23
C THR A 33 -6.70 14.68 -9.97
N GLY A 34 -6.11 13.52 -10.15
CA GLY A 34 -5.68 12.64 -9.05
C GLY A 34 -4.32 12.97 -8.47
N TYR A 35 -3.54 13.83 -9.13
CA TYR A 35 -2.16 14.17 -8.75
C TYR A 35 -2.01 15.58 -8.22
N GLY A 36 -0.95 15.82 -7.47
CA GLY A 36 -0.47 17.16 -7.17
C GLY A 36 0.26 17.77 -8.38
N TRP A 37 0.18 19.08 -8.52
CA TRP A 37 0.82 19.86 -9.57
C TRP A 37 1.83 20.83 -8.98
N LEU A 38 3.03 20.85 -9.54
CA LEU A 38 4.19 21.60 -9.09
C LEU A 38 4.43 22.77 -10.03
N GLU A 39 4.24 24.02 -9.57
CA GLU A 39 4.49 25.21 -10.37
C GLU A 39 5.99 25.52 -10.41
N MET A 40 6.55 25.55 -11.61
CA MET A 40 7.94 25.88 -11.85
C MET A 40 8.14 27.38 -12.06
N SER A 41 9.29 27.91 -11.63
CA SER A 41 9.67 29.31 -11.91
C SER A 41 9.97 29.56 -13.38
N GLN A 42 10.34 28.52 -14.12
CA GLN A 42 10.62 28.55 -15.55
C GLN A 42 9.99 27.33 -16.22
N VAL A 43 9.59 27.48 -17.50
CA VAL A 43 9.09 26.35 -18.30
C VAL A 43 10.20 25.29 -18.36
N PRO A 44 9.93 24.04 -17.98
CA PRO A 44 10.92 22.96 -18.07
C PRO A 44 11.43 22.82 -19.50
N SER A 45 12.75 22.87 -19.69
CA SER A 45 13.36 22.66 -21.01
C SER A 45 13.06 21.24 -21.56
N ALA A 46 13.12 21.06 -22.87
CA ALA A 46 12.94 19.75 -23.50
C ALA A 46 13.97 18.73 -23.00
N ASP A 47 15.20 19.20 -22.77
CA ASP A 47 16.28 18.43 -22.14
C ASP A 47 16.17 18.59 -20.62
N PHE A 48 15.44 17.69 -19.98
CA PHE A 48 15.33 17.66 -18.51
C PHE A 48 16.73 17.49 -17.89
N ALA A 49 17.37 18.61 -17.56
CA ALA A 49 18.49 18.55 -16.63
C ALA A 49 17.93 18.15 -15.28
N ALA A 50 18.39 17.00 -14.76
CA ALA A 50 18.02 16.51 -13.44
C ALA A 50 18.72 17.35 -12.36
N GLU A 51 18.44 18.66 -12.33
CA GLU A 51 18.96 19.59 -11.33
C GLU A 51 17.82 20.13 -10.46
N PRO A 52 18.02 20.23 -9.12
CA PRO A 52 17.05 20.82 -8.23
C PRO A 52 16.73 22.26 -8.64
N GLN A 53 15.46 22.58 -8.74
CA GLN A 53 14.97 23.92 -9.04
C GLN A 53 14.00 24.37 -7.94
N PRO A 54 13.99 25.64 -7.54
CA PRO A 54 13.01 26.17 -6.59
C PRO A 54 11.59 25.97 -7.10
N LEU A 55 10.72 25.45 -6.26
CA LEU A 55 9.29 25.34 -6.51
C LEU A 55 8.63 26.68 -6.20
N LYS A 56 7.74 27.14 -7.09
CA LYS A 56 6.99 28.39 -6.91
C LYS A 56 5.63 28.17 -6.24
N GLY A 57 5.00 27.03 -6.50
CA GLY A 57 3.70 26.69 -5.95
C GLY A 57 3.41 25.20 -6.02
N PHE A 58 2.46 24.75 -5.21
CA PHE A 58 1.99 23.37 -5.13
C PHE A 58 0.46 23.39 -5.11
N VAL A 59 -0.18 22.60 -5.97
CA VAL A 59 -1.64 22.47 -6.03
C VAL A 59 -1.99 21.00 -5.97
N GLU A 60 -2.58 20.56 -4.86
CA GLU A 60 -2.95 19.14 -4.66
C GLU A 60 -4.34 18.86 -5.23
N LYS A 61 -4.45 17.88 -6.12
CA LYS A 61 -5.69 17.34 -6.67
C LYS A 61 -6.67 18.42 -7.16
N PRO A 62 -6.31 19.22 -8.19
CA PRO A 62 -7.16 20.25 -8.72
C PRO A 62 -8.45 19.69 -9.34
N ASP A 63 -9.45 20.52 -9.51
CA ASP A 63 -10.59 20.17 -10.32
C ASP A 63 -10.23 20.09 -11.83
N SER A 64 -11.13 19.51 -12.63
CA SER A 64 -10.87 19.27 -14.06
C SER A 64 -10.55 20.54 -14.85
N ALA A 65 -11.24 21.66 -14.56
CA ALA A 65 -11.02 22.92 -15.26
C ALA A 65 -9.64 23.52 -14.90
N THR A 66 -9.28 23.45 -13.63
CA THR A 66 -7.96 23.86 -13.14
C THR A 66 -6.85 22.98 -13.73
N ALA A 67 -7.00 21.65 -13.71
CA ALA A 67 -6.02 20.73 -14.27
C ALA A 67 -5.77 20.98 -15.76
N GLU A 68 -6.82 21.27 -16.54
CA GLU A 68 -6.71 21.63 -17.94
C GLU A 68 -5.93 22.94 -18.15
N ALA A 69 -6.21 23.95 -17.34
CA ALA A 69 -5.51 25.24 -17.39
C ALA A 69 -4.01 25.09 -17.03
N LEU A 70 -3.69 24.25 -16.02
CA LEU A 70 -2.31 23.97 -15.61
C LEU A 70 -1.54 23.24 -16.71
N LEU A 71 -2.18 22.27 -17.38
CA LEU A 71 -1.60 21.55 -18.51
C LEU A 71 -1.28 22.49 -19.67
N GLN A 72 -2.24 23.32 -20.06
CA GLN A 72 -2.09 24.28 -21.16
C GLN A 72 -1.05 25.35 -20.85
N GLY A 73 -0.89 25.73 -19.59
CA GLY A 73 0.11 26.72 -19.15
C GLY A 73 1.55 26.28 -19.34
N GLY A 74 1.82 24.95 -19.37
CA GLY A 74 3.11 24.36 -19.67
C GLY A 74 4.21 24.59 -18.61
N GLN A 75 3.88 25.24 -17.48
CA GLN A 75 4.82 25.58 -16.39
C GLN A 75 4.71 24.63 -15.20
N HIS A 76 3.95 23.56 -15.34
CA HIS A 76 3.68 22.66 -14.24
C HIS A 76 4.19 21.24 -14.51
N LEU A 77 4.62 20.57 -13.46
CA LEU A 77 4.94 19.13 -13.45
C LEU A 77 3.95 18.43 -12.50
N TRP A 78 3.70 17.16 -12.72
CA TRP A 78 3.02 16.35 -11.71
C TRP A 78 3.95 16.04 -10.54
N ASN A 79 3.45 16.07 -9.33
CA ASN A 79 4.13 15.58 -8.15
C ASN A 79 4.20 14.05 -8.18
N ALA A 80 5.41 13.49 -8.21
CA ALA A 80 5.59 12.03 -8.16
C ALA A 80 5.22 11.42 -6.80
N GLY A 81 4.97 12.25 -5.76
CA GLY A 81 4.73 11.75 -4.40
C GLY A 81 5.97 11.12 -3.76
N ILE A 82 7.14 11.38 -4.30
CA ILE A 82 8.43 10.92 -3.78
C ILE A 82 9.19 12.14 -3.27
N PHE A 83 9.65 12.07 -2.02
CA PHE A 83 10.33 13.17 -1.36
C PHE A 83 11.71 12.75 -0.87
N LEU A 84 12.68 13.68 -0.96
CA LEU A 84 14.01 13.53 -0.40
C LEU A 84 14.32 14.73 0.49
N PHE A 85 14.68 14.46 1.74
CA PHE A 85 14.99 15.49 2.73
C PHE A 85 15.92 14.93 3.83
N SER A 86 16.59 15.81 4.54
CA SER A 86 17.26 15.43 5.79
C SER A 86 16.25 15.28 6.93
N VAL A 87 16.58 14.44 7.93
CA VAL A 87 15.74 14.28 9.13
C VAL A 87 15.49 15.61 9.83
N GLN A 88 16.52 16.46 9.90
CA GLN A 88 16.42 17.78 10.51
C GLN A 88 15.45 18.68 9.74
N ALA A 89 15.52 18.70 8.41
CA ALA A 89 14.66 19.55 7.57
C ALA A 89 13.19 19.16 7.73
N ILE A 90 12.87 17.87 7.69
CA ILE A 90 11.47 17.43 7.80
C ILE A 90 10.90 17.64 9.20
N ILE A 91 11.69 17.42 10.26
CA ILE A 91 11.25 17.71 11.64
C ILE A 91 10.99 19.22 11.80
N ALA A 92 11.88 20.08 11.31
CA ALA A 92 11.69 21.53 11.36
C ALA A 92 10.44 21.96 10.58
N ALA A 93 10.15 21.33 9.44
CA ALA A 93 8.94 21.61 8.67
C ALA A 93 7.66 21.19 9.42
N PHE A 94 7.65 20.03 10.09
CA PHE A 94 6.55 19.63 10.96
C PHE A 94 6.40 20.54 12.19
N GLU A 95 7.50 21.01 12.78
CA GLU A 95 7.46 21.99 13.87
C GLU A 95 6.82 23.31 13.45
N ALA A 96 7.09 23.75 12.22
CA ALA A 96 6.54 24.99 11.69
C ALA A 96 5.07 24.87 11.26
N HIS A 97 4.68 23.77 10.62
CA HIS A 97 3.40 23.66 9.90
C HIS A 97 2.39 22.69 10.52
N ALA A 98 2.84 21.75 11.37
CA ALA A 98 2.00 20.75 12.06
C ALA A 98 2.54 20.38 13.45
N PRO A 99 2.75 21.38 14.36
CA PRO A 99 3.40 21.15 15.66
C PRO A 99 2.65 20.21 16.59
N GLU A 100 1.31 20.22 16.55
CA GLU A 100 0.49 19.30 17.36
C GLU A 100 0.68 17.84 16.93
N MET A 101 0.68 17.59 15.63
CA MET A 101 0.95 16.27 15.07
C MET A 101 2.34 15.78 15.49
N LEU A 102 3.38 16.59 15.35
CA LEU A 102 4.74 16.24 15.74
C LEU A 102 4.82 15.90 17.23
N SER A 103 4.14 16.66 18.10
CA SER A 103 4.09 16.40 19.55
C SER A 103 3.48 15.04 19.87
N LEU A 104 2.36 14.69 19.22
CA LEU A 104 1.68 13.41 19.40
C LEU A 104 2.51 12.23 18.89
N VAL A 105 3.17 12.41 17.74
CA VAL A 105 4.07 11.39 17.17
C VAL A 105 5.28 11.18 18.08
N ARG A 106 5.93 12.24 18.59
CA ARG A 106 7.02 12.13 19.57
C ARG A 106 6.58 11.36 20.82
N ALA A 107 5.44 11.73 21.40
CA ALA A 107 4.89 11.02 22.58
C ALA A 107 4.61 9.55 22.29
N SER A 108 4.15 9.22 21.08
CA SER A 108 3.89 7.85 20.65
C SER A 108 5.17 7.02 20.52
N VAL A 109 6.27 7.64 20.05
CA VAL A 109 7.59 6.99 19.92
C VAL A 109 8.27 6.87 21.29
N GLU A 110 8.24 7.90 22.13
CA GLU A 110 8.86 7.91 23.46
C GLU A 110 8.24 6.89 24.41
N GLN A 111 6.94 6.63 24.27
CA GLN A 111 6.19 5.62 25.04
C GLN A 111 6.07 4.27 24.33
N ALA A 112 6.83 4.08 23.26
CA ALA A 112 6.78 2.84 22.48
C ALA A 112 7.39 1.66 23.24
N GLU A 113 6.84 0.47 23.01
CA GLU A 113 7.32 -0.78 23.57
C GLU A 113 8.10 -1.58 22.51
N GLN A 114 9.16 -2.26 22.92
CA GLN A 114 9.89 -3.21 22.05
C GLN A 114 9.23 -4.59 22.14
N ASP A 115 8.83 -5.14 21.01
CA ASP A 115 8.22 -6.47 20.90
C ASP A 115 8.87 -7.24 19.76
N LEU A 116 9.66 -8.27 20.08
CA LEU A 116 10.31 -9.17 19.10
C LEU A 116 11.06 -8.44 17.95
N GLY A 117 11.73 -7.34 18.27
CA GLY A 117 12.44 -6.53 17.27
C GLY A 117 11.58 -5.46 16.58
N PHE A 118 10.31 -5.31 16.99
CA PHE A 118 9.44 -4.22 16.57
C PHE A 118 9.39 -3.12 17.61
N THR A 119 9.27 -1.90 17.14
CA THR A 119 8.89 -0.76 17.97
C THR A 119 7.38 -0.57 17.83
N ARG A 120 6.62 -0.94 18.86
CA ARG A 120 5.17 -0.74 18.93
C ARG A 120 4.88 0.65 19.46
N LEU A 121 4.39 1.52 18.60
CA LEU A 121 4.03 2.88 19.00
C LEU A 121 2.93 2.87 20.06
N ALA A 122 2.98 3.81 21.01
CA ALA A 122 1.95 3.95 22.02
C ALA A 122 0.60 4.30 21.38
N PRO A 123 -0.46 3.49 21.56
CA PRO A 123 -1.71 3.67 20.81
C PRO A 123 -2.48 4.93 21.20
N LYS A 124 -2.38 5.37 22.46
CA LYS A 124 -3.17 6.50 22.95
C LYS A 124 -2.77 7.84 22.33
N PRO A 125 -1.49 8.26 22.28
CA PRO A 125 -1.13 9.46 21.53
C PRO A 125 -1.28 9.27 20.02
N TRP A 126 -0.97 8.09 19.48
CA TRP A 126 -1.12 7.79 18.05
C TRP A 126 -2.55 7.98 17.54
N SER A 127 -3.55 7.53 18.29
CA SER A 127 -4.96 7.63 17.90
C SER A 127 -5.51 9.07 17.89
N GLN A 128 -4.74 10.04 18.37
CA GLN A 128 -5.10 11.46 18.36
C GLN A 128 -4.45 12.21 17.19
N VAL A 129 -3.54 11.57 16.45
CA VAL A 129 -2.91 12.17 15.26
C VAL A 129 -3.95 12.33 14.18
N GLU A 130 -4.03 13.53 13.60
CA GLU A 130 -4.93 13.81 12.48
C GLU A 130 -4.52 12.97 11.24
N ASP A 131 -5.50 12.39 10.57
CA ASP A 131 -5.31 11.66 9.31
C ASP A 131 -5.27 12.65 8.13
N ILE A 132 -4.08 13.17 7.85
CA ILE A 132 -3.81 14.14 6.79
C ILE A 132 -2.52 13.77 6.05
N SER A 133 -2.50 13.92 4.71
CA SER A 133 -1.27 13.66 3.94
C SER A 133 -0.18 14.71 4.22
N ILE A 134 1.07 14.32 4.04
CA ILE A 134 2.23 15.21 4.14
C ILE A 134 2.12 16.39 3.16
N ASP A 135 1.47 16.20 2.02
CA ASP A 135 1.24 17.24 1.02
C ASP A 135 0.47 18.42 1.63
N TYR A 136 -0.67 18.15 2.25
CA TYR A 136 -1.49 19.16 2.93
C TYR A 136 -0.90 19.64 4.25
N ALA A 137 -0.27 18.74 5.01
CA ALA A 137 0.26 19.09 6.33
C ALA A 137 1.48 20.00 6.22
N VAL A 138 2.36 19.76 5.25
CA VAL A 138 3.68 20.39 5.13
C VAL A 138 3.93 20.97 3.74
N MET A 139 3.83 20.16 2.67
CA MET A 139 4.39 20.54 1.36
C MET A 139 3.73 21.75 0.72
N GLU A 140 2.40 21.93 0.86
CA GLU A 140 1.71 23.12 0.38
C GLU A 140 2.07 24.42 1.15
N LYS A 141 2.68 24.29 2.34
CA LYS A 141 2.96 25.40 3.24
C LYS A 141 4.44 25.75 3.34
N ALA A 142 5.31 24.81 3.00
CA ALA A 142 6.76 24.97 3.14
C ALA A 142 7.33 25.88 2.05
N GLU A 143 8.22 26.78 2.43
CA GLU A 143 8.85 27.74 1.51
C GLU A 143 10.19 27.25 0.94
N ASN A 144 10.76 26.17 1.53
CA ASN A 144 12.04 25.56 1.15
C ASN A 144 11.87 24.34 0.25
N LEU A 145 10.89 24.37 -0.66
CA LEU A 145 10.64 23.28 -1.61
C LEU A 145 11.51 23.44 -2.86
N SER A 146 12.05 22.30 -3.30
CA SER A 146 12.71 22.16 -4.57
C SER A 146 12.15 20.98 -5.35
N VAL A 147 12.16 21.05 -6.66
CA VAL A 147 11.76 19.97 -7.54
C VAL A 147 12.91 19.55 -8.44
N VAL A 148 13.12 18.26 -8.57
CA VAL A 148 13.98 17.69 -9.61
C VAL A 148 13.09 17.17 -10.72
N PRO A 149 13.13 17.77 -11.93
CA PRO A 149 12.42 17.25 -13.09
C PRO A 149 12.94 15.83 -13.43
N TYR A 150 12.01 14.89 -13.63
CA TYR A 150 12.34 13.51 -13.99
C TYR A 150 11.69 13.15 -15.33
N GLY A 151 12.52 12.82 -16.30
CA GLY A 151 12.09 12.50 -17.67
C GLY A 151 11.89 11.02 -17.96
N GLY A 152 12.08 10.13 -16.99
CA GLY A 152 11.82 8.70 -17.14
C GLY A 152 10.33 8.36 -17.02
N SER A 153 9.98 7.13 -17.36
CA SER A 153 8.62 6.61 -17.16
C SER A 153 8.28 6.55 -15.68
N TRP A 154 7.08 7.03 -15.36
CA TRP A 154 6.53 7.01 -14.00
C TRP A 154 5.01 6.83 -14.06
N SER A 155 4.49 6.07 -13.13
CA SER A 155 3.06 5.94 -12.88
C SER A 155 2.86 5.73 -11.38
N ASP A 156 1.84 6.33 -10.81
CA ASP A 156 1.46 6.15 -9.40
C ASP A 156 0.75 4.81 -9.16
N LEU A 157 0.29 4.14 -10.23
CA LEU A 157 -0.56 2.96 -10.17
C LEU A 157 -1.80 3.14 -9.25
N GLY A 158 -2.27 4.38 -9.12
CA GLY A 158 -3.33 4.76 -8.19
C GLY A 158 -4.73 4.29 -8.59
N GLY A 159 -4.90 3.79 -9.81
CA GLY A 159 -6.16 3.27 -10.32
C GLY A 159 -5.98 2.11 -11.30
N TRP A 160 -7.04 1.34 -11.53
CA TRP A 160 -7.01 0.22 -12.45
C TRP A 160 -6.80 0.65 -13.92
N ASP A 161 -7.16 1.87 -14.27
CA ASP A 161 -6.85 2.49 -15.55
C ASP A 161 -5.34 2.72 -15.74
N ALA A 162 -4.63 3.11 -14.69
CA ALA A 162 -3.18 3.20 -14.68
C ALA A 162 -2.53 1.82 -14.83
N VAL A 163 -3.03 0.81 -14.09
CA VAL A 163 -2.56 -0.58 -14.22
C VAL A 163 -2.78 -1.10 -15.64
N TRP A 164 -3.94 -0.82 -16.25
CA TRP A 164 -4.22 -1.20 -17.64
C TRP A 164 -3.20 -0.59 -18.61
N ARG A 165 -2.90 0.72 -18.50
CA ARG A 165 -1.91 1.39 -19.35
C ARG A 165 -0.51 0.81 -19.18
N GLU A 166 -0.06 0.62 -17.94
CA GLU A 166 1.30 0.16 -17.62
C GLU A 166 1.53 -1.33 -17.94
N THR A 167 0.48 -2.15 -17.95
CA THR A 167 0.58 -3.57 -18.34
C THR A 167 0.84 -3.73 -19.84
N GLY A 168 0.53 -2.71 -20.65
CA GLY A 168 0.72 -2.73 -22.11
C GLY A 168 -0.42 -3.47 -22.81
N PRO A 169 -1.53 -2.79 -23.11
CA PRO A 169 -2.64 -3.38 -23.86
C PRO A 169 -2.19 -3.82 -25.26
N ASP A 170 -2.84 -4.84 -25.80
CA ASP A 170 -2.65 -5.32 -27.16
C ASP A 170 -3.24 -4.35 -28.21
N GLU A 171 -3.23 -4.74 -29.48
CA GLU A 171 -3.74 -3.91 -30.60
C GLU A 171 -5.23 -3.59 -30.48
N ALA A 172 -6.01 -4.41 -29.77
CA ALA A 172 -7.41 -4.16 -29.48
C ALA A 172 -7.62 -3.37 -28.16
N GLY A 173 -6.55 -2.96 -27.50
CA GLY A 173 -6.63 -2.28 -26.20
C GLY A 173 -6.94 -3.25 -25.05
N VAL A 174 -6.72 -4.55 -25.20
CA VAL A 174 -7.10 -5.55 -24.21
C VAL A 174 -5.91 -5.97 -23.34
N VAL A 175 -6.15 -6.08 -22.04
CA VAL A 175 -5.22 -6.63 -21.04
C VAL A 175 -5.90 -7.77 -20.31
N VAL A 176 -5.24 -8.93 -20.24
CA VAL A 176 -5.71 -10.10 -19.49
C VAL A 176 -4.63 -10.63 -18.56
N SER A 177 -5.04 -11.13 -17.39
CA SER A 177 -4.15 -11.94 -16.52
C SER A 177 -4.19 -13.42 -16.96
N ASP A 178 -3.28 -14.24 -16.44
CA ASP A 178 -3.18 -15.68 -16.75
C ASP A 178 -4.49 -16.45 -16.53
N CYS A 179 -5.30 -16.01 -15.57
CA CYS A 179 -6.59 -16.61 -15.23
C CYS A 179 -7.79 -15.86 -15.87
N ALA A 180 -7.55 -15.09 -16.94
CA ALA A 180 -8.61 -14.37 -17.63
C ALA A 180 -8.58 -14.64 -19.14
N THR A 181 -9.76 -14.60 -19.77
CA THR A 181 -9.94 -14.80 -21.21
C THR A 181 -10.86 -13.72 -21.77
N ALA A 182 -10.42 -13.03 -22.82
CA ALA A 182 -11.23 -12.06 -23.54
C ALA A 182 -11.63 -12.61 -24.92
N ILE A 183 -12.90 -12.47 -25.28
CA ILE A 183 -13.45 -12.85 -26.59
C ILE A 183 -14.19 -11.63 -27.14
N ASP A 184 -13.79 -11.16 -28.31
CA ASP A 184 -14.42 -10.01 -28.99
C ASP A 184 -14.49 -8.76 -28.09
N CYS A 185 -13.43 -8.48 -27.32
CA CYS A 185 -13.34 -7.33 -26.42
C CYS A 185 -12.49 -6.21 -27.02
N GLN A 186 -12.75 -4.97 -26.60
CA GLN A 186 -11.98 -3.78 -26.94
C GLN A 186 -11.75 -2.91 -25.69
N ASP A 187 -10.58 -2.26 -25.61
CA ASP A 187 -10.23 -1.30 -24.54
C ASP A 187 -10.58 -1.79 -23.12
N THR A 188 -10.35 -3.08 -22.86
CA THR A 188 -10.87 -3.80 -21.69
C THR A 188 -9.74 -4.45 -20.90
N MET A 189 -9.84 -4.43 -19.57
CA MET A 189 -8.98 -5.17 -18.66
C MET A 189 -9.77 -6.26 -17.96
N LEU A 190 -9.28 -7.50 -18.02
CA LEU A 190 -9.79 -8.64 -17.26
C LEU A 190 -8.66 -9.20 -16.41
N ARG A 191 -8.81 -9.12 -15.10
CA ARG A 191 -7.81 -9.58 -14.15
C ARG A 191 -8.42 -10.48 -13.08
N ALA A 192 -7.90 -11.68 -12.94
CA ALA A 192 -8.19 -12.58 -11.83
C ALA A 192 -6.87 -12.93 -11.14
N ASP A 193 -6.81 -12.76 -9.81
CA ASP A 193 -5.60 -12.98 -9.00
C ASP A 193 -5.57 -14.36 -8.34
N ASP A 194 -6.72 -15.06 -8.25
CA ASP A 194 -6.80 -16.41 -7.70
C ASP A 194 -6.71 -17.45 -8.83
N PRO A 195 -5.69 -18.33 -8.84
CA PRO A 195 -5.55 -19.36 -9.87
C PRO A 195 -6.71 -20.39 -9.89
N ARG A 196 -7.54 -20.42 -8.85
CA ARG A 196 -8.76 -21.25 -8.81
C ARG A 196 -9.97 -20.62 -9.50
N GLN A 197 -9.87 -19.34 -9.90
CA GLN A 197 -10.91 -18.61 -10.60
C GLN A 197 -10.54 -18.46 -12.07
N GLN A 198 -11.53 -18.53 -12.96
CA GLN A 198 -11.40 -18.12 -14.35
C GLN A 198 -12.36 -16.97 -14.62
N LEU A 199 -11.84 -15.85 -15.14
CA LEU A 199 -12.62 -14.69 -15.52
C LEU A 199 -12.74 -14.66 -17.05
N VAL A 200 -13.95 -14.72 -17.58
CA VAL A 200 -14.20 -14.67 -19.03
C VAL A 200 -15.03 -13.45 -19.37
N GLY A 201 -14.53 -12.61 -20.29
CA GLY A 201 -15.27 -11.48 -20.84
C GLY A 201 -15.57 -11.71 -22.32
N ILE A 202 -16.81 -11.44 -22.75
CA ILE A 202 -17.24 -11.62 -24.14
C ILE A 202 -17.94 -10.34 -24.62
N GLY A 203 -17.46 -9.77 -25.72
CA GLY A 203 -18.07 -8.60 -26.36
C GLY A 203 -18.04 -7.34 -25.48
N LEU A 204 -17.05 -7.20 -24.63
CA LEU A 204 -16.92 -6.07 -23.71
C LEU A 204 -16.15 -4.93 -24.37
N GLN A 205 -16.55 -3.70 -24.06
CA GLN A 205 -15.87 -2.49 -24.50
C GLN A 205 -15.74 -1.50 -23.33
N ASP A 206 -14.55 -0.89 -23.17
CA ASP A 206 -14.24 0.11 -22.14
C ASP A 206 -14.50 -0.39 -20.71
N ILE A 207 -14.27 -1.68 -20.44
CA ILE A 207 -14.54 -2.30 -19.13
C ILE A 207 -13.25 -2.67 -18.42
N ILE A 208 -13.24 -2.40 -17.13
CA ILE A 208 -12.28 -2.96 -16.16
C ILE A 208 -13.04 -3.96 -15.29
N ALA A 209 -12.65 -5.23 -15.36
CA ALA A 209 -13.16 -6.29 -14.50
C ALA A 209 -12.01 -6.92 -13.72
N VAL A 210 -12.07 -6.86 -12.39
CA VAL A 210 -11.07 -7.41 -11.48
C VAL A 210 -11.75 -8.35 -10.51
N ALA A 211 -11.37 -9.62 -10.55
CA ALA A 211 -11.84 -10.67 -9.65
C ALA A 211 -10.77 -11.00 -8.63
N MET A 212 -11.03 -10.65 -7.37
CA MET A 212 -10.24 -11.02 -6.20
C MET A 212 -10.91 -12.21 -5.50
N PRO A 213 -10.25 -12.90 -4.55
CA PRO A 213 -10.83 -14.06 -3.87
C PRO A 213 -12.16 -13.79 -3.13
N ASP A 214 -12.40 -12.56 -2.71
CA ASP A 214 -13.51 -12.15 -1.84
C ASP A 214 -14.39 -11.04 -2.42
N ALA A 215 -14.01 -10.43 -3.55
CA ALA A 215 -14.76 -9.36 -4.18
C ALA A 215 -14.50 -9.31 -5.69
N VAL A 216 -15.49 -8.83 -6.43
CA VAL A 216 -15.36 -8.57 -7.88
C VAL A 216 -15.74 -7.12 -8.17
N LEU A 217 -14.86 -6.41 -8.86
CA LEU A 217 -15.11 -5.09 -9.40
C LEU A 217 -15.42 -5.20 -10.90
N VAL A 218 -16.49 -4.56 -11.36
CA VAL A 218 -16.74 -4.30 -12.78
C VAL A 218 -17.08 -2.83 -12.92
N ALA A 219 -16.32 -2.11 -13.73
CA ALA A 219 -16.49 -0.68 -13.93
C ALA A 219 -16.19 -0.28 -15.38
N HIS A 220 -16.79 0.80 -15.84
CA HIS A 220 -16.34 1.46 -17.07
C HIS A 220 -14.95 2.05 -16.82
N LYS A 221 -14.05 1.95 -17.79
CA LYS A 221 -12.63 2.38 -17.68
C LYS A 221 -12.49 3.84 -17.22
N ASP A 222 -13.31 4.75 -17.78
CA ASP A 222 -13.31 6.16 -17.42
C ASP A 222 -13.84 6.46 -16.00
N ARG A 223 -14.40 5.44 -15.34
CA ARG A 223 -14.94 5.53 -13.97
C ARG A 223 -14.04 4.86 -12.93
N ALA A 224 -12.81 4.50 -13.30
CA ALA A 224 -11.87 3.82 -12.38
C ALA A 224 -11.64 4.61 -11.08
N GLN A 225 -11.61 5.94 -11.12
CA GLN A 225 -11.47 6.81 -9.95
C GLN A 225 -12.68 6.76 -8.99
N ASP A 226 -13.85 6.29 -9.45
CA ASP A 226 -15.04 6.15 -8.61
C ASP A 226 -15.04 4.91 -7.70
N VAL A 227 -14.01 4.06 -7.75
CA VAL A 227 -13.86 2.88 -6.86
C VAL A 227 -13.96 3.28 -5.38
N LYS A 228 -13.43 4.45 -4.99
CA LYS A 228 -13.59 4.98 -3.63
C LYS A 228 -15.04 5.17 -3.19
N LYS A 229 -15.97 5.47 -4.13
CA LYS A 229 -17.41 5.54 -3.83
C LYS A 229 -17.99 4.16 -3.56
N ALA A 230 -17.51 3.15 -4.30
CA ALA A 230 -17.89 1.75 -4.06
C ALA A 230 -17.41 1.28 -2.69
N VAL A 231 -16.16 1.57 -2.31
CA VAL A 231 -15.61 1.25 -0.98
C VAL A 231 -16.45 1.93 0.12
N ALA A 232 -16.78 3.22 -0.01
CA ALA A 232 -17.63 3.93 0.95
C ALA A 232 -19.03 3.28 1.07
N ALA A 233 -19.63 2.87 -0.04
CA ALA A 233 -20.92 2.20 -0.04
C ALA A 233 -20.85 0.81 0.62
N LEU A 234 -19.76 0.06 0.42
CA LEU A 234 -19.54 -1.23 1.09
C LEU A 234 -19.34 -1.06 2.60
N LYS A 235 -18.56 -0.05 3.03
CA LYS A 235 -18.43 0.32 4.46
C LYS A 235 -19.77 0.64 5.10
N ALA A 236 -20.59 1.43 4.42
CA ALA A 236 -21.94 1.76 4.89
C ALA A 236 -22.86 0.53 5.04
N LYS A 237 -22.61 -0.53 4.27
CA LYS A 237 -23.30 -1.83 4.36
C LYS A 237 -22.70 -2.76 5.41
N GLY A 238 -21.57 -2.41 6.01
CA GLY A 238 -20.82 -3.29 6.91
C GLY A 238 -20.17 -4.50 6.22
N ALA A 239 -19.86 -4.39 4.93
CA ALA A 239 -19.17 -5.45 4.20
C ALA A 239 -17.71 -5.50 4.62
N SER A 240 -17.25 -6.63 5.17
CA SER A 240 -15.88 -6.81 5.67
C SER A 240 -14.81 -6.60 4.60
N GLN A 241 -15.12 -6.87 3.34
CA GLN A 241 -14.23 -6.67 2.19
C GLN A 241 -13.79 -5.22 1.98
N ALA A 242 -14.51 -4.26 2.57
CA ALA A 242 -14.14 -2.86 2.49
C ALA A 242 -13.04 -2.45 3.50
N ASP A 243 -12.80 -3.27 4.54
CA ASP A 243 -11.91 -2.96 5.64
C ASP A 243 -10.80 -4.00 5.84
N THR A 244 -11.02 -5.24 5.40
CA THR A 244 -10.07 -6.35 5.60
C THR A 244 -9.75 -7.04 4.29
N LEU A 245 -8.47 -7.31 4.09
CA LEU A 245 -8.02 -8.13 2.97
C LEU A 245 -8.01 -9.61 3.37
N PRO A 246 -8.27 -10.55 2.43
CA PRO A 246 -8.18 -11.98 2.70
C PRO A 246 -6.76 -12.40 3.11
N LYS A 247 -5.75 -11.70 2.59
CA LYS A 247 -4.33 -11.92 2.89
C LYS A 247 -3.75 -10.71 3.61
N ASP A 248 -3.10 -10.96 4.75
CA ASP A 248 -2.50 -9.94 5.61
C ASP A 248 -1.02 -10.24 5.81
N PHE A 249 -0.16 -9.27 5.48
CA PHE A 249 1.28 -9.35 5.65
C PHE A 249 1.69 -8.84 7.03
N ARG A 250 2.53 -9.63 7.69
CA ARG A 250 3.07 -9.36 9.03
C ARG A 250 4.60 -9.40 8.98
N PRO A 251 5.27 -8.79 9.93
CA PRO A 251 6.74 -8.85 10.00
C PRO A 251 7.31 -10.27 10.08
N TRP A 252 6.54 -11.20 10.63
CA TRP A 252 6.91 -12.61 10.75
C TRP A 252 6.54 -13.47 9.52
N GLY A 253 5.82 -12.92 8.53
CA GLY A 253 5.33 -13.63 7.35
C GLY A 253 3.98 -13.10 6.88
N TRP A 254 3.00 -13.97 6.68
CA TRP A 254 1.64 -13.59 6.28
C TRP A 254 0.63 -14.68 6.63
N PHE A 255 -0.62 -14.30 6.69
CA PHE A 255 -1.72 -15.24 6.76
C PHE A 255 -2.81 -14.93 5.73
N GLU A 256 -3.59 -15.93 5.39
CA GLU A 256 -4.72 -15.83 4.48
C GLU A 256 -5.93 -16.54 5.08
N SER A 257 -7.07 -15.85 5.12
CA SER A 257 -8.36 -16.46 5.48
C SER A 257 -8.87 -17.29 4.31
N LEU A 258 -8.97 -18.60 4.50
CA LEU A 258 -9.42 -19.52 3.47
C LEU A 258 -10.93 -19.73 3.49
N VAL A 259 -11.49 -19.87 4.68
CA VAL A 259 -12.92 -20.08 4.90
C VAL A 259 -13.31 -19.45 6.23
N SER A 260 -14.47 -18.78 6.27
CA SER A 260 -15.06 -18.27 7.50
C SER A 260 -16.53 -18.67 7.61
N GLY A 261 -16.97 -18.99 8.82
CA GLY A 261 -18.36 -19.29 9.16
C GLY A 261 -18.75 -18.65 10.50
N ALA A 262 -20.00 -18.77 10.91
CA ALA A 262 -20.51 -18.11 12.10
C ALA A 262 -19.74 -18.46 13.41
N ARG A 263 -19.08 -19.63 13.47
CA ARG A 263 -18.40 -20.12 14.66
C ARG A 263 -17.01 -20.72 14.37
N PHE A 264 -16.48 -20.51 13.17
CA PHE A 264 -15.14 -21.00 12.81
C PHE A 264 -14.48 -20.13 11.76
N GLN A 265 -13.16 -20.16 11.74
CA GLN A 265 -12.34 -19.59 10.69
C GLN A 265 -11.16 -20.53 10.41
N VAL A 266 -10.85 -20.70 9.13
CA VAL A 266 -9.66 -21.45 8.69
C VAL A 266 -8.69 -20.48 8.03
N LYS A 267 -7.44 -20.52 8.47
CA LYS A 267 -6.37 -19.69 7.91
C LYS A 267 -5.20 -20.55 7.45
N ARG A 268 -4.55 -20.11 6.39
CA ARG A 268 -3.19 -20.53 6.04
C ARG A 268 -2.22 -19.50 6.57
N ILE A 269 -1.24 -19.93 7.35
CA ILE A 269 -0.22 -19.07 7.95
C ILE A 269 1.14 -19.51 7.42
N THR A 270 1.91 -18.55 6.90
CA THR A 270 3.29 -18.75 6.47
C THR A 270 4.22 -17.93 7.35
N VAL A 271 5.17 -18.58 8.00
CA VAL A 271 6.12 -17.93 8.92
C VAL A 271 7.53 -18.00 8.34
N ASN A 272 8.16 -16.84 8.21
CA ASN A 272 9.51 -16.72 7.69
C ASN A 272 10.53 -17.46 8.58
N PRO A 273 11.67 -17.90 8.01
CA PRO A 273 12.75 -18.52 8.77
C PRO A 273 13.18 -17.68 9.96
N GLY A 274 13.28 -18.27 11.15
CA GLY A 274 13.68 -17.62 12.38
C GLY A 274 12.64 -16.68 13.00
N ALA A 275 11.51 -16.44 12.34
CA ALA A 275 10.48 -15.54 12.84
C ALA A 275 9.53 -16.20 13.84
N ALA A 276 8.86 -15.37 14.63
CA ALA A 276 7.90 -15.80 15.65
C ALA A 276 6.68 -14.88 15.66
N LEU A 277 5.52 -15.44 15.94
CA LEU A 277 4.31 -14.69 16.27
C LEU A 277 4.39 -14.15 17.70
N SER A 278 3.61 -13.11 17.98
CA SER A 278 3.46 -12.58 19.34
C SER A 278 2.93 -13.65 20.29
N LEU A 279 3.27 -13.55 21.57
CA LEU A 279 2.65 -14.34 22.62
C LEU A 279 1.21 -13.82 22.83
N GLN A 280 0.22 -14.70 22.67
CA GLN A 280 -1.20 -14.32 22.65
C GLN A 280 -2.06 -15.31 23.43
N SER A 281 -3.27 -14.89 23.80
CA SER A 281 -4.30 -15.76 24.39
C SER A 281 -5.68 -15.30 23.92
N HIS A 282 -6.63 -16.23 23.82
CA HIS A 282 -7.99 -15.96 23.35
C HIS A 282 -9.04 -16.50 24.32
N HIS A 283 -9.98 -15.64 24.74
CA HIS A 283 -11.00 -16.00 25.72
C HIS A 283 -12.27 -16.61 25.10
N HIS A 284 -12.44 -16.52 23.77
CA HIS A 284 -13.67 -16.93 23.11
C HIS A 284 -13.49 -17.94 22.00
N ARG A 285 -12.26 -18.39 21.74
CA ARG A 285 -11.94 -19.40 20.73
C ARG A 285 -10.81 -20.30 21.16
N SER A 286 -10.86 -21.54 20.68
CA SER A 286 -9.75 -22.48 20.68
C SER A 286 -9.19 -22.64 19.27
N GLU A 287 -7.99 -23.18 19.14
CA GLU A 287 -7.33 -23.31 17.85
C GLU A 287 -6.75 -24.71 17.66
N HIS A 288 -6.81 -25.21 16.42
CA HIS A 288 -6.07 -26.39 15.98
C HIS A 288 -5.07 -25.95 14.91
N TRP A 289 -3.81 -26.25 15.11
CA TRP A 289 -2.73 -25.97 14.18
C TRP A 289 -2.22 -27.26 13.57
N ILE A 290 -2.19 -27.32 12.25
CA ILE A 290 -1.70 -28.46 11.48
C ILE A 290 -0.51 -27.97 10.67
N VAL A 291 0.69 -28.47 10.93
CA VAL A 291 1.89 -28.11 10.17
C VAL A 291 1.86 -28.85 8.83
N VAL A 292 1.90 -28.07 7.73
CA VAL A 292 1.85 -28.58 6.36
C VAL A 292 3.26 -28.65 5.76
N GLU A 293 4.11 -27.68 6.11
CA GLU A 293 5.48 -27.59 5.60
C GLU A 293 6.40 -27.04 6.70
N GLY A 294 7.56 -27.67 6.87
CA GLY A 294 8.57 -27.27 7.85
C GLY A 294 8.31 -27.78 9.25
N THR A 295 8.78 -27.05 10.25
CA THR A 295 8.65 -27.42 11.68
C THR A 295 8.32 -26.17 12.49
N ALA A 296 7.28 -26.27 13.32
CA ALA A 296 6.89 -25.24 14.26
C ALA A 296 7.47 -25.54 15.65
N LYS A 297 8.05 -24.54 16.31
CA LYS A 297 8.25 -24.54 17.75
C LYS A 297 7.04 -23.86 18.39
N VAL A 298 6.25 -24.64 19.10
CA VAL A 298 4.99 -24.20 19.72
C VAL A 298 5.16 -24.11 21.22
N THR A 299 4.77 -22.96 21.78
CA THR A 299 4.68 -22.72 23.23
C THR A 299 3.21 -22.67 23.61
N ILE A 300 2.79 -23.42 24.63
CA ILE A 300 1.45 -23.40 25.23
C ILE A 300 1.60 -23.35 26.75
N GLY A 301 1.28 -22.22 27.36
CA GLY A 301 1.61 -21.97 28.75
C GLY A 301 3.12 -22.04 29.00
N GLU A 302 3.55 -22.98 29.81
CA GLU A 302 4.97 -23.28 30.12
C GLU A 302 5.57 -24.38 29.23
N GLU A 303 4.73 -25.11 28.49
CA GLU A 303 5.18 -26.21 27.66
C GLU A 303 5.68 -25.74 26.31
N VAL A 304 6.80 -26.29 25.85
CA VAL A 304 7.40 -26.01 24.55
C VAL A 304 7.62 -27.34 23.81
N GLN A 305 7.07 -27.44 22.60
CA GLN A 305 7.22 -28.63 21.77
C GLN A 305 7.54 -28.27 20.30
N LEU A 306 8.18 -29.23 19.62
CA LEU A 306 8.35 -29.17 18.18
C LEU A 306 7.21 -29.96 17.51
N VAL A 307 6.59 -29.34 16.53
CA VAL A 307 5.50 -29.92 15.72
C VAL A 307 5.98 -29.92 14.28
N SER A 308 6.19 -31.10 13.73
CA SER A 308 6.69 -31.30 12.37
C SER A 308 5.54 -31.48 11.37
N GLU A 309 5.88 -31.59 10.08
CA GLU A 309 4.92 -31.88 9.02
C GLU A 309 4.01 -33.08 9.36
N ASN A 310 2.73 -32.95 8.97
CA ASN A 310 1.64 -33.89 9.26
C ASN A 310 1.30 -34.06 10.75
N GLN A 311 1.88 -33.23 11.63
CA GLN A 311 1.50 -33.20 13.03
C GLN A 311 0.58 -32.01 13.32
N SER A 312 -0.21 -32.15 14.35
CA SER A 312 -1.12 -31.11 14.82
C SER A 312 -1.03 -30.88 16.31
N VAL A 313 -1.42 -29.69 16.72
CA VAL A 313 -1.51 -29.31 18.13
C VAL A 313 -2.81 -28.55 18.40
N TYR A 314 -3.40 -28.84 19.56
CA TYR A 314 -4.59 -28.14 20.04
C TYR A 314 -4.20 -27.04 21.03
N ILE A 315 -4.72 -25.84 20.81
CA ILE A 315 -4.57 -24.68 21.69
C ILE A 315 -5.88 -24.49 22.46
N PRO A 316 -5.92 -24.77 23.76
CA PRO A 316 -7.12 -24.60 24.55
C PRO A 316 -7.55 -23.15 24.70
N LEU A 317 -8.86 -22.95 24.96
CA LEU A 317 -9.41 -21.66 25.30
C LEU A 317 -8.65 -21.03 26.48
N GLY A 318 -8.24 -19.78 26.34
CA GLY A 318 -7.54 -19.01 27.38
C GLY A 318 -6.05 -19.34 27.55
N ALA A 319 -5.53 -20.38 26.89
CA ALA A 319 -4.13 -20.72 26.98
C ALA A 319 -3.24 -19.65 26.30
N THR A 320 -2.20 -19.22 26.99
CA THR A 320 -1.16 -18.37 26.40
C THR A 320 -0.32 -19.21 25.44
N HIS A 321 -0.15 -18.76 24.21
CA HIS A 321 0.53 -19.54 23.19
C HIS A 321 1.32 -18.67 22.21
N ARG A 322 2.31 -19.29 21.58
CA ARG A 322 3.17 -18.71 20.55
C ARG A 322 3.63 -19.77 19.57
N MET A 323 3.81 -19.36 18.34
CA MET A 323 4.43 -20.15 17.29
C MET A 323 5.71 -19.46 16.81
N GLN A 324 6.76 -20.25 16.57
CA GLN A 324 8.02 -19.83 15.97
C GLN A 324 8.41 -20.79 14.86
N ASN A 325 9.06 -20.27 13.84
CA ASN A 325 9.75 -21.09 12.83
C ASN A 325 11.25 -21.19 13.19
N PRO A 326 11.73 -22.30 13.77
CA PRO A 326 13.13 -22.45 14.09
C PRO A 326 13.98 -22.86 12.88
N GLY A 327 13.33 -23.12 11.73
CA GLY A 327 13.96 -23.62 10.51
C GLY A 327 14.61 -22.56 9.66
N LYS A 328 15.18 -23.01 8.53
CA LYS A 328 15.83 -22.15 7.51
C LYS A 328 14.98 -21.95 6.26
N VAL A 329 13.81 -22.56 6.20
CA VAL A 329 12.82 -22.46 5.13
C VAL A 329 11.53 -21.86 5.69
N PRO A 330 10.66 -21.25 4.87
CA PRO A 330 9.33 -20.87 5.32
C PRO A 330 8.58 -22.06 5.90
N MET A 331 7.84 -21.84 6.97
CA MET A 331 6.96 -22.82 7.59
C MET A 331 5.52 -22.49 7.24
N VAL A 332 4.74 -23.49 6.83
CA VAL A 332 3.32 -23.34 6.50
C VAL A 332 2.47 -24.19 7.43
N LEU A 333 1.42 -23.59 7.97
CA LEU A 333 0.41 -24.30 8.74
C LEU A 333 -1.00 -23.89 8.38
N ILE A 334 -1.93 -24.78 8.65
CA ILE A 334 -3.37 -24.52 8.64
C ILE A 334 -3.82 -24.36 10.09
N GLU A 335 -4.44 -23.22 10.36
CA GLU A 335 -5.07 -22.90 11.63
C GLU A 335 -6.58 -23.02 11.50
N VAL A 336 -7.21 -23.82 12.34
CA VAL A 336 -8.66 -23.90 12.45
C VAL A 336 -9.04 -23.29 13.80
N GLN A 337 -9.66 -22.13 13.75
CA GLN A 337 -10.20 -21.44 14.92
C GLN A 337 -11.67 -21.82 15.09
N THR A 338 -12.10 -22.14 16.32
CA THR A 338 -13.48 -22.46 16.64
C THR A 338 -13.92 -21.74 17.91
N GLY A 339 -15.09 -21.09 17.87
CA GLY A 339 -15.62 -20.36 19.01
C GLY A 339 -16.69 -19.33 18.62
N SER A 340 -17.02 -18.47 19.57
CA SER A 340 -17.85 -17.27 19.35
C SER A 340 -16.93 -16.06 19.26
N TYR A 341 -17.05 -15.30 18.18
CA TYR A 341 -16.29 -14.07 17.99
C TYR A 341 -17.05 -12.87 18.49
#